data_05165a562c3f4b2c00f228a395e964e7
#
_entry.id   05165a562c3f4b2c00f228a395e964e7
#
_cell.length_a   1.000
_cell.length_b   1.000
_cell.length_c   1.000
_cell.angle_alpha   90.00
_cell.angle_beta   90.00
_cell.angle_gamma   90.00
#
_symmetry.space_group_name_H-M   'P 1'
#
loop_
_entity.id
_entity.type
_entity.pdbx_description
1 polymer ?
#
loop_
_entity_poly.entity_id
_entity_poly.type
_entity_poly.pdbx_seq_one_letter_code
_entity_poly.pdbx_strand_id
1 'polypeptide(L)'
;MKKLLLIFLAALSLQTNESNAQNRQAQQVQYTLPNPDAKNYPFETAPNDPLKARIYKLQNGLTVYLSDFKDAPRIQTYIVTKAGSKNDPADATGLAHYLEHMLFKGTDQYGSLDYSKEKPLLDKIEALYEDYRATTDPKKREVIYKEIDSISGVAAKFAIANEYDKLLSSIGAKGTNAYTSFEQTVYVNDIPSNQLEKWIQIEAERFRNPVLRIFHTELEAVYEEKNRGLDNDGRKVFENLFEGLFAKHQYGTQTTIGTIDHLKNPSIKKIKEYYDKYYVPNNMAICISGDIDFDKTIKMIDSYFGKLVSKPVPEFVVAQEDAIKAPIVKEVLGPDAENVTIGFRGAGVQSRDADLMYLLSKILYNGTAGLYDLKLNQEQKVIDAYCFPYILRDYSMLIVGAS
;
A
#
# COMPACT_ATOMS: atom_id res chain seq x y z
N MET A 1 6.69 6.03 17.03
CA MET A 1 6.04 5.37 15.91
C MET A 1 5.00 6.25 15.19
N LYS A 2 3.97 6.84 15.87
CA LYS A 2 2.94 7.69 15.22
C LYS A 2 3.48 8.96 14.51
N LYS A 3 4.60 9.54 14.96
CA LYS A 3 5.18 10.75 14.33
C LYS A 3 5.93 10.48 13.02
N LEU A 4 6.51 9.29 12.86
CA LEU A 4 7.24 8.91 11.64
C LEU A 4 6.28 8.72 10.46
N LEU A 5 5.12 8.11 10.67
CA LEU A 5 4.13 7.85 9.63
C LEU A 5 3.52 9.13 9.03
N LEU A 6 3.28 10.15 9.86
CA LEU A 6 2.75 11.45 9.42
C LEU A 6 3.75 12.23 8.55
N ILE A 7 5.06 12.10 8.80
CA ILE A 7 6.10 12.80 8.06
C ILE A 7 6.34 12.15 6.68
N PHE A 8 6.24 10.83 6.58
CA PHE A 8 6.36 10.13 5.29
C PHE A 8 5.19 10.42 4.34
N LEU A 9 3.97 10.59 4.84
CA LEU A 9 2.82 11.02 4.04
C LEU A 9 2.98 12.45 3.50
N ALA A 10 3.59 13.36 4.26
CA ALA A 10 3.88 14.71 3.82
C ALA A 10 4.99 14.75 2.75
N ALA A 11 6.01 13.90 2.82
CA ALA A 11 7.09 13.84 1.84
C ALA A 11 6.64 13.32 0.46
N LEU A 12 5.71 12.36 0.41
CA LEU A 12 5.13 11.89 -0.87
C LEU A 12 4.23 12.94 -1.56
N SER A 13 3.65 13.88 -0.79
CA SER A 13 2.79 14.94 -1.34
C SER A 13 3.54 16.11 -1.95
N LEU A 14 4.85 16.26 -1.67
CA LEU A 14 5.65 17.42 -2.08
C LEU A 14 6.20 17.35 -3.52
N GLN A 15 6.14 16.18 -4.18
CA GLN A 15 6.71 16.00 -5.52
C GLN A 15 5.77 16.31 -6.70
N THR A 16 4.54 16.80 -6.48
CA THR A 16 3.57 17.03 -7.57
C THR A 16 3.25 18.50 -7.86
N ASN A 17 4.03 19.45 -7.33
CA ASN A 17 3.74 20.89 -7.43
C ASN A 17 4.54 21.62 -8.51
N GLU A 18 4.39 21.30 -9.79
CA GLU A 18 4.86 22.20 -10.85
C GLU A 18 3.76 22.89 -11.69
N SER A 19 2.50 22.73 -11.35
CA SER A 19 1.45 23.46 -12.08
C SER A 19 0.28 23.88 -11.17
N ASN A 20 0.27 25.13 -10.74
CA ASN A 20 -0.78 25.91 -10.09
C ASN A 20 -0.51 26.40 -8.66
N ALA A 21 0.71 26.87 -8.37
CA ALA A 21 1.03 27.56 -7.12
C ALA A 21 1.15 29.09 -7.30
N GLN A 22 0.21 29.72 -7.94
CA GLN A 22 0.07 31.17 -7.85
C GLN A 22 -0.92 31.51 -6.72
N ASN A 23 -0.39 31.92 -5.57
CA ASN A 23 -0.99 32.50 -4.36
C ASN A 23 -0.95 31.62 -3.09
N ARG A 24 0.21 31.05 -2.77
CA ARG A 24 0.48 30.68 -1.37
C ARG A 24 1.78 31.34 -0.93
N GLN A 25 1.71 32.40 -0.15
CA GLN A 25 2.77 32.77 0.80
C GLN A 25 2.66 31.86 2.05
N ALA A 26 2.69 30.57 1.87
CA ALA A 26 3.13 29.66 2.91
C ALA A 26 4.65 29.61 2.81
N GLN A 27 5.35 29.62 3.93
CA GLN A 27 6.80 29.44 3.96
C GLN A 27 7.14 28.22 3.10
N GLN A 28 7.59 28.44 1.88
CA GLN A 28 8.11 27.40 1.02
C GLN A 28 9.30 26.81 1.77
N VAL A 29 9.23 25.55 2.12
CA VAL A 29 10.40 24.79 2.53
C VAL A 29 11.37 24.86 1.36
N GLN A 30 12.40 25.71 1.47
CA GLN A 30 13.44 25.80 0.45
C GLN A 30 14.30 24.54 0.56
N TYR A 31 14.08 23.61 -0.35
CA TYR A 31 15.04 22.53 -0.55
C TYR A 31 16.34 23.14 -1.09
N THR A 32 17.43 22.99 -0.34
CA THR A 32 18.74 23.44 -0.79
C THR A 32 19.29 22.49 -1.84
N LEU A 33 19.72 23.05 -2.95
CA LEU A 33 20.38 22.36 -4.05
C LEU A 33 21.69 21.66 -3.63
N PRO A 34 22.20 20.73 -4.44
CA PRO A 34 23.04 19.62 -4.06
C PRO A 34 24.36 20.00 -3.40
N ASN A 35 24.80 19.16 -2.47
CA ASN A 35 26.15 19.18 -1.95
C ASN A 35 27.15 18.96 -3.11
N PRO A 36 28.05 19.93 -3.40
CA PRO A 36 29.00 19.81 -4.50
C PRO A 36 30.00 18.65 -4.36
N ASP A 37 30.15 18.07 -3.17
CA ASP A 37 31.00 16.90 -2.90
C ASP A 37 30.33 15.56 -3.24
N ALA A 38 29.02 15.52 -3.47
CA ALA A 38 28.29 14.34 -3.90
C ALA A 38 28.34 14.19 -5.44
N LYS A 39 29.52 13.98 -6.01
CA LYS A 39 29.77 14.00 -7.46
C LYS A 39 28.88 13.07 -8.30
N ASN A 40 28.18 12.09 -7.70
CA ASN A 40 27.39 11.11 -8.45
C ASN A 40 25.91 11.03 -8.00
N TYR A 41 25.53 11.53 -6.81
CA TYR A 41 24.18 11.36 -6.26
C TYR A 41 23.68 12.71 -5.67
N PRO A 42 23.11 13.59 -6.49
CA PRO A 42 22.49 14.81 -5.99
C PRO A 42 21.29 14.46 -5.12
N PHE A 43 21.08 15.23 -4.05
CA PHE A 43 19.97 15.05 -3.14
C PHE A 43 19.30 16.38 -2.75
N GLU A 44 18.03 16.30 -2.40
CA GLU A 44 17.26 17.36 -1.79
C GLU A 44 17.23 17.17 -0.28
N THR A 45 17.21 18.29 0.47
CA THR A 45 17.02 18.26 1.93
C THR A 45 16.28 19.53 2.36
N ALA A 46 15.54 19.44 3.48
CA ALA A 46 14.87 20.60 4.06
C ALA A 46 15.77 21.28 5.11
N PRO A 47 15.85 22.61 5.14
CA PRO A 47 16.52 23.35 6.22
C PRO A 47 15.89 23.01 7.58
N ASN A 48 16.73 22.74 8.58
CA ASN A 48 16.30 22.40 9.94
C ASN A 48 15.38 21.16 10.05
N ASP A 49 15.44 20.25 9.09
CA ASP A 49 14.73 18.98 9.19
C ASP A 49 15.26 18.16 10.38
N PRO A 50 14.42 17.84 11.39
CA PRO A 50 14.84 17.07 12.55
C PRO A 50 15.22 15.63 12.19
N LEU A 51 14.75 15.12 11.06
CA LEU A 51 15.09 13.78 10.54
C LEU A 51 16.39 13.79 9.72
N LYS A 52 16.92 14.97 9.35
CA LYS A 52 18.08 15.13 8.47
C LYS A 52 17.94 14.32 7.19
N ALA A 53 16.72 14.25 6.66
CA ALA A 53 16.40 13.42 5.50
C ALA A 53 17.10 13.92 4.25
N ARG A 54 17.68 12.99 3.48
CA ARG A 54 18.18 13.22 2.13
C ARG A 54 17.30 12.48 1.14
N ILE A 55 16.83 13.19 0.12
CA ILE A 55 15.96 12.65 -0.92
C ILE A 55 16.77 12.57 -2.21
N TYR A 56 16.97 11.38 -2.70
CA TYR A 56 17.69 11.09 -3.94
C TYR A 56 16.73 10.64 -5.02
N LYS A 57 17.04 10.94 -6.27
CA LYS A 57 16.35 10.40 -7.44
C LYS A 57 17.37 9.71 -8.34
N LEU A 58 17.26 8.39 -8.47
CA LEU A 58 18.14 7.60 -9.33
C LEU A 58 17.82 7.83 -10.81
N GLN A 59 18.75 7.45 -11.70
CA GLN A 59 18.58 7.65 -13.15
C GLN A 59 17.35 6.92 -13.72
N ASN A 60 16.98 5.77 -13.13
CA ASN A 60 15.77 5.04 -13.49
C ASN A 60 14.48 5.59 -12.82
N GLY A 61 14.55 6.76 -12.19
CA GLY A 61 13.41 7.44 -11.59
C GLY A 61 13.03 6.96 -10.18
N LEU A 62 13.71 5.94 -9.62
CA LEU A 62 13.47 5.50 -8.24
C LEU A 62 13.82 6.63 -7.27
N THR A 63 12.89 6.92 -6.36
CA THR A 63 13.11 7.90 -5.29
C THR A 63 13.60 7.20 -4.04
N VAL A 64 14.65 7.72 -3.39
CA VAL A 64 15.23 7.15 -2.18
C VAL A 64 15.28 8.20 -1.08
N TYR A 65 14.61 7.90 0.04
CA TYR A 65 14.61 8.72 1.25
C TYR A 65 15.54 8.08 2.27
N LEU A 66 16.55 8.78 2.70
CA LEU A 66 17.50 8.33 3.72
C LEU A 66 17.47 9.27 4.92
N SER A 67 17.44 8.71 6.13
CA SER A 67 17.53 9.45 7.39
C SER A 67 18.48 8.72 8.33
N ASP A 68 19.52 9.42 8.80
CA ASP A 68 20.51 8.86 9.71
C ASP A 68 20.08 9.00 11.17
N PHE A 69 20.04 7.87 11.89
CA PHE A 69 19.72 7.78 13.29
C PHE A 69 20.60 6.75 13.99
N LYS A 70 21.60 7.21 14.74
CA LYS A 70 22.67 6.37 15.31
C LYS A 70 22.39 5.76 16.68
N ASP A 71 21.25 6.06 17.31
CA ASP A 71 20.97 5.66 18.69
C ASP A 71 20.70 4.15 18.87
N ALA A 72 20.44 3.44 17.76
CA ALA A 72 20.24 2.01 17.75
C ALA A 72 20.93 1.38 16.51
N PRO A 73 21.57 0.20 16.64
CA PRO A 73 22.23 -0.48 15.53
C PRO A 73 21.24 -1.21 14.62
N ARG A 74 20.15 -0.55 14.29
CA ARG A 74 19.06 -1.09 13.45
C ARG A 74 18.58 -0.06 12.43
N ILE A 75 17.93 -0.56 11.41
CA ILE A 75 17.43 0.20 10.29
C ILE A 75 15.97 -0.19 10.03
N GLN A 76 15.09 0.81 10.03
CA GLN A 76 13.72 0.65 9.56
C GLN A 76 13.68 0.94 8.07
N THR A 77 13.08 0.04 7.31
CA THR A 77 13.00 0.12 5.85
C THR A 77 11.57 0.06 5.35
N TYR A 78 11.28 0.80 4.29
CA TYR A 78 10.02 0.75 3.55
C TYR A 78 10.33 0.75 2.06
N ILE A 79 9.71 -0.18 1.31
CA ILE A 79 9.64 -0.11 -0.15
C ILE A 79 8.18 0.17 -0.50
N VAL A 80 7.95 1.27 -1.17
CA VAL A 80 6.61 1.80 -1.46
C VAL A 80 6.39 1.78 -2.96
N THR A 81 5.30 1.17 -3.39
CA THR A 81 4.77 1.32 -4.76
C THR A 81 3.57 2.27 -4.72
N LYS A 82 3.57 3.30 -5.56
CA LYS A 82 2.49 4.29 -5.67
C LYS A 82 1.32 3.72 -6.50
N ALA A 83 0.81 2.57 -6.05
CA ALA A 83 -0.35 1.90 -6.59
C ALA A 83 -0.99 1.06 -5.49
N GLY A 84 -2.30 1.09 -5.41
CA GLY A 84 -3.10 0.37 -4.44
C GLY A 84 -4.44 -0.04 -5.04
N SER A 85 -5.41 -0.34 -4.21
CA SER A 85 -6.69 -0.90 -4.69
C SER A 85 -7.49 0.03 -5.61
N LYS A 86 -7.30 1.36 -5.55
CA LYS A 86 -7.94 2.25 -6.52
C LYS A 86 -7.47 2.03 -7.97
N ASN A 87 -6.30 1.40 -8.14
CA ASN A 87 -5.73 1.09 -9.44
C ASN A 87 -6.16 -0.28 -9.98
N ASP A 88 -6.92 -1.05 -9.21
CA ASP A 88 -7.46 -2.34 -9.65
C ASP A 88 -8.41 -2.15 -10.84
N PRO A 89 -8.42 -3.07 -11.81
CA PRO A 89 -9.46 -3.10 -12.83
C PRO A 89 -10.84 -3.31 -12.19
N ALA A 90 -11.86 -2.61 -12.70
CA ALA A 90 -13.21 -2.70 -12.14
C ALA A 90 -13.82 -4.11 -12.17
N ASP A 91 -13.34 -4.98 -13.08
CA ASP A 91 -13.76 -6.38 -13.21
C ASP A 91 -12.84 -7.38 -12.50
N ALA A 92 -11.87 -6.89 -11.70
CA ALA A 92 -10.94 -7.71 -10.94
C ALA A 92 -10.38 -6.93 -9.74
N THR A 93 -11.24 -6.56 -8.80
CA THR A 93 -10.86 -5.84 -7.58
C THR A 93 -10.15 -6.74 -6.57
N GLY A 94 -9.27 -6.18 -5.75
CA GLY A 94 -8.44 -6.90 -4.79
C GLY A 94 -7.09 -7.37 -5.36
N LEU A 95 -6.76 -7.00 -6.62
CA LEU A 95 -5.51 -7.39 -7.25
C LEU A 95 -4.27 -6.83 -6.55
N ALA A 96 -4.32 -5.57 -6.15
CA ALA A 96 -3.21 -4.92 -5.44
C ALA A 96 -2.87 -5.66 -4.14
N HIS A 97 -3.88 -6.02 -3.35
CA HIS A 97 -3.73 -6.75 -2.11
C HIS A 97 -3.26 -8.19 -2.35
N TYR A 98 -3.85 -8.86 -3.34
CA TYR A 98 -3.42 -10.22 -3.67
C TYR A 98 -1.98 -10.28 -4.21
N LEU A 99 -1.57 -9.31 -5.01
CA LEU A 99 -0.19 -9.18 -5.47
C LEU A 99 0.77 -8.95 -4.30
N GLU A 100 0.37 -8.17 -3.29
CA GLU A 100 1.13 -8.00 -2.06
C GLU A 100 1.49 -9.36 -1.45
N HIS A 101 0.51 -10.25 -1.25
CA HIS A 101 0.73 -11.61 -0.74
C HIS A 101 1.66 -12.42 -1.65
N MET A 102 1.47 -12.30 -2.96
CA MET A 102 2.26 -13.07 -3.93
C MET A 102 3.72 -12.67 -3.97
N LEU A 103 4.08 -11.44 -3.63
CA LEU A 103 5.47 -10.99 -3.58
C LEU A 103 6.29 -11.60 -2.44
N PHE A 104 5.67 -12.33 -1.51
CA PHE A 104 6.36 -13.14 -0.50
C PHE A 104 6.68 -14.57 -0.95
N LYS A 105 6.26 -14.96 -2.15
CA LYS A 105 6.37 -16.35 -2.62
C LYS A 105 7.67 -16.63 -3.39
N GLY A 106 8.53 -15.61 -3.56
CA GLY A 106 9.85 -15.73 -4.17
C GLY A 106 9.89 -15.38 -5.65
N THR A 107 11.00 -15.68 -6.28
CA THR A 107 11.35 -15.31 -7.66
C THR A 107 11.79 -16.55 -8.47
N ASP A 108 12.31 -16.35 -9.66
CA ASP A 108 12.95 -17.41 -10.43
C ASP A 108 14.31 -17.86 -9.86
N GLN A 109 14.87 -17.14 -8.86
CA GLN A 109 16.16 -17.44 -8.23
C GLN A 109 16.01 -18.07 -6.83
N TYR A 110 14.93 -17.79 -6.12
CA TYR A 110 14.62 -18.38 -4.82
C TYR A 110 13.12 -18.67 -4.69
N GLY A 111 12.74 -19.52 -3.74
CA GLY A 111 11.36 -19.98 -3.55
C GLY A 111 11.02 -21.26 -4.32
N SER A 112 11.97 -21.84 -5.07
CA SER A 112 11.78 -23.08 -5.82
C SER A 112 12.98 -24.01 -5.71
N LEU A 113 12.71 -25.31 -5.57
CA LEU A 113 13.72 -26.36 -5.65
C LEU A 113 14.26 -26.53 -7.08
N ASP A 114 13.42 -26.33 -8.08
CA ASP A 114 13.76 -26.46 -9.50
C ASP A 114 12.74 -25.64 -10.33
N TYR A 115 13.07 -24.36 -10.55
CA TYR A 115 12.20 -23.46 -11.31
C TYR A 115 11.97 -23.91 -12.75
N SER A 116 12.95 -24.60 -13.37
CA SER A 116 12.80 -25.08 -14.74
C SER A 116 11.71 -26.11 -14.90
N LYS A 117 11.48 -26.93 -13.86
CA LYS A 117 10.38 -27.90 -13.80
C LYS A 117 9.08 -27.29 -13.26
N GLU A 118 9.18 -26.31 -12.36
CA GLU A 118 8.01 -25.61 -11.81
C GLU A 118 7.32 -24.72 -12.87
N LYS A 119 8.07 -23.97 -13.65
CA LYS A 119 7.54 -22.98 -14.59
C LYS A 119 6.47 -23.50 -15.56
N PRO A 120 6.65 -24.65 -16.25
CA PRO A 120 5.60 -25.19 -17.14
C PRO A 120 4.29 -25.51 -16.45
N LEU A 121 4.34 -25.87 -15.15
CA LEU A 121 3.14 -26.12 -14.34
C LEU A 121 2.46 -24.81 -13.99
N LEU A 122 3.22 -23.79 -13.63
CA LEU A 122 2.68 -22.45 -13.36
C LEU A 122 2.05 -21.82 -14.61
N ASP A 123 2.68 -21.97 -15.77
CA ASP A 123 2.12 -21.50 -17.04
C ASP A 123 0.80 -22.21 -17.36
N LYS A 124 0.69 -23.51 -17.08
CA LYS A 124 -0.55 -24.26 -17.26
C LYS A 124 -1.64 -23.83 -16.26
N ILE A 125 -1.28 -23.59 -15.00
CA ILE A 125 -2.21 -23.08 -13.97
C ILE A 125 -2.78 -21.73 -14.40
N GLU A 126 -1.92 -20.83 -14.90
CA GLU A 126 -2.36 -19.53 -15.41
C GLU A 126 -3.38 -19.67 -16.55
N ALA A 127 -3.09 -20.50 -17.54
CA ALA A 127 -4.02 -20.76 -18.65
C ALA A 127 -5.37 -21.32 -18.16
N LEU A 128 -5.35 -22.27 -17.22
CA LEU A 128 -6.57 -22.85 -16.65
C LEU A 128 -7.40 -21.83 -15.85
N TYR A 129 -6.77 -20.86 -15.15
CA TYR A 129 -7.51 -19.80 -14.48
C TYR A 129 -8.20 -18.85 -15.48
N GLU A 130 -7.57 -18.57 -16.62
CA GLU A 130 -8.21 -17.77 -17.67
C GLU A 130 -9.38 -18.53 -18.32
N ASP A 131 -9.24 -19.84 -18.58
CA ASP A 131 -10.33 -20.71 -19.05
C ASP A 131 -11.47 -20.80 -18.03
N TYR A 132 -11.14 -20.93 -16.75
CA TYR A 132 -12.10 -20.95 -15.64
C TYR A 132 -12.90 -19.64 -15.58
N ARG A 133 -12.21 -18.50 -15.73
CA ARG A 133 -12.83 -17.17 -15.74
C ARG A 133 -13.75 -16.96 -16.97
N ALA A 134 -13.36 -17.46 -18.14
CA ALA A 134 -14.12 -17.34 -19.39
C ALA A 134 -15.34 -18.28 -19.42
N THR A 135 -15.36 -19.33 -18.58
CA THR A 135 -16.39 -20.37 -18.60
C THR A 135 -17.54 -20.04 -17.66
N THR A 136 -18.77 -20.03 -18.16
CA THR A 136 -20.00 -19.78 -17.37
C THR A 136 -20.74 -21.07 -16.99
N ASP A 137 -20.49 -22.19 -17.68
CA ASP A 137 -21.11 -23.50 -17.39
C ASP A 137 -20.56 -24.07 -16.05
N PRO A 138 -21.41 -24.27 -15.03
CA PRO A 138 -20.96 -24.75 -13.72
C PRO A 138 -20.23 -26.07 -13.74
N LYS A 139 -20.68 -27.01 -14.61
CA LYS A 139 -20.06 -28.35 -14.71
C LYS A 139 -18.66 -28.26 -15.32
N LYS A 140 -18.50 -27.46 -16.34
CA LYS A 140 -17.18 -27.22 -16.94
C LYS A 140 -16.25 -26.51 -15.96
N ARG A 141 -16.76 -25.50 -15.23
CA ARG A 141 -15.98 -24.81 -14.18
C ARG A 141 -15.48 -25.78 -13.12
N GLU A 142 -16.34 -26.70 -12.65
CA GLU A 142 -15.94 -27.72 -11.67
C GLU A 142 -14.80 -28.61 -12.19
N VAL A 143 -14.84 -29.01 -13.46
CA VAL A 143 -13.80 -29.83 -14.09
C VAL A 143 -12.48 -29.04 -14.16
N ILE A 144 -12.52 -27.78 -14.63
CA ILE A 144 -11.33 -26.93 -14.73
C ILE A 144 -10.74 -26.70 -13.32
N TYR A 145 -11.58 -26.42 -12.32
CA TYR A 145 -11.13 -26.20 -10.94
C TYR A 145 -10.41 -27.41 -10.36
N LYS A 146 -10.94 -28.64 -10.58
CA LYS A 146 -10.27 -29.89 -10.18
C LYS A 146 -8.91 -30.07 -10.88
N GLU A 147 -8.80 -29.65 -12.14
CA GLU A 147 -7.51 -29.68 -12.85
C GLU A 147 -6.53 -28.64 -12.29
N ILE A 148 -6.99 -27.42 -11.99
CA ILE A 148 -6.19 -26.38 -11.30
C ILE A 148 -5.65 -26.93 -9.98
N ASP A 149 -6.50 -27.50 -9.13
CA ASP A 149 -6.11 -28.05 -7.83
C ASP A 149 -5.07 -29.17 -7.99
N SER A 150 -5.32 -30.13 -8.88
CA SER A 150 -4.40 -31.23 -9.16
C SER A 150 -3.01 -30.73 -9.60
N ILE A 151 -2.94 -29.79 -10.55
CA ILE A 151 -1.66 -29.29 -11.06
C ILE A 151 -0.98 -28.38 -10.03
N SER A 152 -1.75 -27.60 -9.27
CA SER A 152 -1.24 -26.79 -8.17
C SER A 152 -0.57 -27.66 -7.10
N GLY A 153 -1.17 -28.82 -6.77
CA GLY A 153 -0.56 -29.80 -5.87
C GLY A 153 0.75 -30.41 -6.39
N VAL A 154 0.91 -30.54 -7.72
CA VAL A 154 2.19 -30.97 -8.32
C VAL A 154 3.21 -29.82 -8.28
N ALA A 155 2.82 -28.61 -8.66
CA ALA A 155 3.70 -27.44 -8.66
C ALA A 155 4.20 -27.11 -7.24
N ALA A 156 3.34 -27.22 -6.23
CA ALA A 156 3.68 -26.98 -4.83
C ALA A 156 4.82 -27.88 -4.31
N LYS A 157 5.09 -29.04 -4.91
CA LYS A 157 6.23 -29.89 -4.54
C LYS A 157 7.58 -29.28 -4.90
N PHE A 158 7.61 -28.32 -5.82
CA PHE A 158 8.81 -27.56 -6.16
C PHE A 158 8.94 -26.29 -5.31
N ALA A 159 7.88 -25.79 -4.72
CA ALA A 159 7.91 -24.57 -3.91
C ALA A 159 8.65 -24.77 -2.59
N ILE A 160 9.52 -23.83 -2.24
CA ILE A 160 10.12 -23.72 -0.91
C ILE A 160 9.28 -22.72 -0.12
N ALA A 161 8.33 -23.23 0.64
CA ALA A 161 7.45 -22.37 1.43
C ALA A 161 8.23 -21.46 2.38
N ASN A 162 7.88 -20.17 2.39
CA ASN A 162 8.43 -19.14 3.28
C ASN A 162 9.96 -18.96 3.16
N GLU A 163 10.56 -19.24 2.00
CA GLU A 163 12.00 -19.05 1.83
C GLU A 163 12.41 -17.58 1.98
N TYR A 164 11.59 -16.65 1.48
CA TYR A 164 11.79 -15.22 1.66
C TYR A 164 11.85 -14.83 3.14
N ASP A 165 10.91 -15.30 3.96
CA ASP A 165 10.88 -15.03 5.40
C ASP A 165 12.10 -15.64 6.11
N LYS A 166 12.53 -16.83 5.66
CA LYS A 166 13.74 -17.47 6.18
C LYS A 166 15.00 -16.68 5.84
N LEU A 167 15.08 -16.15 4.62
CA LEU A 167 16.20 -15.30 4.20
C LEU A 167 16.27 -14.04 5.07
N LEU A 168 15.17 -13.33 5.25
CA LEU A 168 15.12 -12.15 6.11
C LEU A 168 15.38 -12.47 7.59
N SER A 169 14.80 -13.54 8.11
CA SER A 169 15.04 -13.99 9.49
C SER A 169 16.51 -14.34 9.72
N SER A 170 17.18 -14.95 8.73
CA SER A 170 18.60 -15.33 8.81
C SER A 170 19.55 -14.13 8.95
N ILE A 171 19.15 -12.96 8.46
CA ILE A 171 19.88 -11.70 8.64
C ILE A 171 19.40 -10.91 9.87
N GLY A 172 18.51 -11.46 10.70
CA GLY A 172 18.01 -10.85 11.91
C GLY A 172 16.95 -9.77 11.68
N ALA A 173 16.23 -9.84 10.56
CA ALA A 173 15.06 -9.00 10.31
C ALA A 173 13.96 -9.27 11.32
N LYS A 174 13.21 -8.23 11.68
CA LYS A 174 12.02 -8.26 12.54
C LYS A 174 10.91 -7.44 11.91
N GLY A 175 9.67 -7.71 12.29
CA GLY A 175 8.52 -6.94 11.82
C GLY A 175 8.39 -6.93 10.28
N THR A 176 8.86 -8.01 9.63
CA THR A 176 8.63 -8.22 8.20
C THR A 176 7.14 -8.24 7.94
N ASN A 177 6.64 -7.30 7.17
CA ASN A 177 5.22 -7.15 6.89
C ASN A 177 5.02 -6.38 5.59
N ALA A 178 3.78 -6.35 5.12
CA ALA A 178 3.34 -5.46 4.06
C ALA A 178 1.91 -4.97 4.34
N TYR A 179 1.48 -3.96 3.62
CA TYR A 179 0.09 -3.53 3.63
C TYR A 179 -0.27 -2.82 2.33
N THR A 180 -1.50 -3.03 1.91
CA THR A 180 -2.11 -2.34 0.77
C THR A 180 -3.17 -1.36 1.25
N SER A 181 -3.16 -0.16 0.68
CA SER A 181 -4.21 0.85 0.85
C SER A 181 -4.87 1.17 -0.49
N PHE A 182 -5.73 2.17 -0.52
CA PHE A 182 -6.29 2.65 -1.79
C PHE A 182 -5.21 3.14 -2.77
N GLU A 183 -4.12 3.70 -2.27
CA GLU A 183 -3.17 4.49 -3.07
C GLU A 183 -1.75 3.96 -3.14
N GLN A 184 -1.43 3.00 -2.28
CA GLN A 184 -0.08 2.46 -2.18
C GLN A 184 -0.05 1.05 -1.63
N THR A 185 1.00 0.31 -2.00
CA THR A 185 1.40 -0.95 -1.39
C THR A 185 2.79 -0.76 -0.80
N VAL A 186 2.98 -1.17 0.45
CA VAL A 186 4.20 -0.90 1.23
C VAL A 186 4.72 -2.18 1.84
N TYR A 187 6.02 -2.42 1.71
CA TYR A 187 6.75 -3.55 2.29
C TYR A 187 7.71 -3.03 3.36
N VAL A 188 7.68 -3.65 4.52
CA VAL A 188 8.32 -3.12 5.74
C VAL A 188 9.26 -4.16 6.35
N ASN A 189 10.46 -3.73 6.75
CA ASN A 189 11.37 -4.54 7.54
C ASN A 189 12.11 -3.66 8.58
N ASP A 190 12.45 -4.25 9.72
CA ASP A 190 13.41 -3.74 10.70
C ASP A 190 14.60 -4.69 10.71
N ILE A 191 15.79 -4.22 10.32
CA ILE A 191 16.99 -5.03 10.12
C ILE A 191 18.17 -4.52 10.96
N PRO A 192 19.14 -5.37 11.34
CA PRO A 192 20.42 -4.92 11.86
C PRO A 192 21.17 -4.08 10.82
N SER A 193 21.83 -2.99 11.25
CA SER A 193 22.51 -2.05 10.36
C SER A 193 23.63 -2.68 9.53
N ASN A 194 24.32 -3.68 10.07
CA ASN A 194 25.38 -4.43 9.38
C ASN A 194 24.86 -5.41 8.33
N GLN A 195 23.54 -5.56 8.16
CA GLN A 195 22.93 -6.46 7.18
C GLN A 195 22.25 -5.70 6.01
N LEU A 196 22.44 -4.39 5.93
CA LEU A 196 21.80 -3.54 4.92
C LEU A 196 22.06 -4.04 3.49
N GLU A 197 23.28 -4.42 3.15
CA GLU A 197 23.61 -4.91 1.80
C GLU A 197 22.88 -6.20 1.44
N LYS A 198 22.81 -7.16 2.36
CA LYS A 198 22.08 -8.41 2.14
C LYS A 198 20.57 -8.16 1.99
N TRP A 199 20.03 -7.25 2.79
CA TRP A 199 18.65 -6.84 2.66
C TRP A 199 18.37 -6.21 1.29
N ILE A 200 19.24 -5.30 0.82
CA ILE A 200 19.13 -4.68 -0.52
C ILE A 200 19.16 -5.75 -1.61
N GLN A 201 20.01 -6.76 -1.50
CA GLN A 201 20.11 -7.88 -2.46
C GLN A 201 18.80 -8.69 -2.52
N ILE A 202 18.28 -9.08 -1.35
CA ILE A 202 17.02 -9.85 -1.25
C ILE A 202 15.86 -9.06 -1.83
N GLU A 203 15.73 -7.77 -1.45
CA GLU A 203 14.63 -6.93 -1.90
C GLU A 203 14.72 -6.58 -3.39
N ALA A 204 15.91 -6.25 -3.88
CA ALA A 204 16.08 -5.97 -5.31
C ALA A 204 15.72 -7.19 -6.17
N GLU A 205 16.06 -8.39 -5.70
CA GLU A 205 15.68 -9.62 -6.38
C GLU A 205 14.17 -9.84 -6.33
N ARG A 206 13.49 -9.60 -5.18
CA ARG A 206 12.04 -9.69 -5.05
C ARG A 206 11.30 -8.84 -6.07
N PHE A 207 11.79 -7.60 -6.31
CA PHE A 207 11.19 -6.66 -7.25
C PHE A 207 11.75 -6.79 -8.68
N ARG A 208 12.60 -7.75 -8.98
CA ARG A 208 13.12 -7.99 -10.32
C ARG A 208 12.19 -8.87 -11.15
N ASN A 209 11.80 -10.02 -10.60
CA ASN A 209 10.99 -11.01 -11.33
C ASN A 209 10.23 -11.91 -10.35
N PRO A 210 9.19 -11.43 -9.68
CA PRO A 210 8.40 -12.25 -8.77
C PRO A 210 7.68 -13.37 -9.51
N VAL A 211 7.65 -14.54 -8.90
CA VAL A 211 6.95 -15.72 -9.43
C VAL A 211 5.71 -16.00 -8.59
N LEU A 212 4.54 -16.01 -9.21
CA LEU A 212 3.25 -16.20 -8.55
C LEU A 212 2.99 -17.69 -8.27
N ARG A 213 3.86 -18.32 -7.47
CA ARG A 213 3.75 -19.73 -7.08
C ARG A 213 2.79 -19.92 -5.91
N ILE A 214 2.31 -21.14 -5.71
CA ILE A 214 1.28 -21.51 -4.69
C ILE A 214 0.07 -20.57 -4.69
N PHE A 215 -0.24 -20.03 -5.87
CA PHE A 215 -1.33 -19.08 -6.08
C PHE A 215 -2.67 -19.61 -5.56
N HIS A 216 -2.98 -20.87 -5.84
CA HIS A 216 -4.25 -21.48 -5.44
C HIS A 216 -4.44 -21.49 -3.91
N THR A 217 -3.43 -21.89 -3.17
CA THR A 217 -3.46 -21.89 -1.69
C THR A 217 -3.55 -20.48 -1.11
N GLU A 218 -2.85 -19.52 -1.73
CA GLU A 218 -2.87 -18.12 -1.26
C GLU A 218 -4.23 -17.47 -1.53
N LEU A 219 -4.90 -17.86 -2.60
CA LEU A 219 -6.27 -17.42 -2.89
C LEU A 219 -7.22 -17.78 -1.75
N GLU A 220 -7.10 -19.00 -1.21
CA GLU A 220 -7.90 -19.44 -0.06
C GLU A 220 -7.61 -18.58 1.18
N ALA A 221 -6.34 -18.25 1.43
CA ALA A 221 -5.95 -17.39 2.55
C ALA A 221 -6.57 -15.98 2.43
N VAL A 222 -6.50 -15.36 1.25
CA VAL A 222 -7.10 -14.03 1.00
C VAL A 222 -8.63 -14.10 1.10
N TYR A 223 -9.24 -15.18 0.63
CA TYR A 223 -10.68 -15.40 0.76
C TYR A 223 -11.12 -15.52 2.23
N GLU A 224 -10.38 -16.26 3.06
CA GLU A 224 -10.62 -16.36 4.50
C GLU A 224 -10.42 -15.03 5.22
N GLU A 225 -9.43 -14.22 4.79
CA GLU A 225 -9.25 -12.87 5.31
C GLU A 225 -10.45 -11.97 4.98
N LYS A 226 -11.00 -12.08 3.76
CA LYS A 226 -12.24 -11.39 3.40
C LYS A 226 -13.41 -11.82 4.30
N ASN A 227 -13.57 -13.13 4.51
CA ASN A 227 -14.62 -13.68 5.37
C ASN A 227 -14.51 -13.13 6.80
N ARG A 228 -13.31 -13.14 7.41
CA ARG A 228 -13.08 -12.54 8.74
C ARG A 228 -13.45 -11.05 8.78
N GLY A 229 -13.19 -10.33 7.67
CA GLY A 229 -13.58 -8.93 7.55
C GLY A 229 -15.10 -8.71 7.59
N LEU A 230 -15.89 -9.68 7.14
CA LEU A 230 -17.36 -9.62 7.19
C LEU A 230 -17.92 -9.74 8.60
N ASP A 231 -17.16 -10.31 9.54
CA ASP A 231 -17.53 -10.43 10.94
C ASP A 231 -17.14 -9.18 11.78
N ASN A 232 -16.45 -8.22 11.18
CA ASN A 232 -16.01 -6.98 11.84
C ASN A 232 -16.94 -5.82 11.51
N ASP A 233 -17.75 -5.38 12.49
CA ASP A 233 -18.74 -4.33 12.28
C ASP A 233 -18.12 -2.98 11.92
N GLY A 234 -17.01 -2.61 12.55
CA GLY A 234 -16.29 -1.38 12.22
C GLY A 234 -15.82 -1.35 10.75
N ARG A 235 -15.38 -2.49 10.22
CA ARG A 235 -15.01 -2.61 8.81
C ARG A 235 -16.24 -2.47 7.89
N LYS A 236 -17.36 -3.12 8.24
CA LYS A 236 -18.61 -2.98 7.48
C LYS A 236 -19.09 -1.53 7.45
N VAL A 237 -19.07 -0.85 8.61
CA VAL A 237 -19.42 0.57 8.72
C VAL A 237 -18.51 1.42 7.83
N PHE A 238 -17.21 1.20 7.87
CA PHE A 238 -16.24 1.94 7.07
C PHE A 238 -16.44 1.71 5.56
N GLU A 239 -16.60 0.47 5.10
CA GLU A 239 -16.88 0.15 3.70
C GLU A 239 -18.20 0.83 3.23
N ASN A 240 -19.26 0.76 4.04
CA ASN A 240 -20.55 1.42 3.75
C ASN A 240 -20.47 2.96 3.73
N LEU A 241 -19.64 3.54 4.62
CA LEU A 241 -19.37 4.98 4.63
C LEU A 241 -18.72 5.43 3.33
N PHE A 242 -17.68 4.69 2.88
CA PHE A 242 -16.98 4.98 1.63
C PHE A 242 -17.91 4.84 0.42
N GLU A 243 -18.68 3.76 0.35
CA GLU A 243 -19.67 3.55 -0.72
C GLU A 243 -20.71 4.70 -0.78
N GLY A 244 -21.16 5.18 0.38
CA GLY A 244 -22.09 6.31 0.45
C GLY A 244 -21.48 7.64 0.01
N LEU A 245 -20.21 7.88 0.32
CA LEU A 245 -19.50 9.11 -0.01
C LEU A 245 -18.96 9.14 -1.42
N PHE A 246 -18.59 7.98 -2.00
CA PHE A 246 -17.89 7.86 -3.29
C PHE A 246 -18.62 6.88 -4.22
N ALA A 247 -19.72 7.35 -4.80
CA ALA A 247 -20.56 6.51 -5.67
C ALA A 247 -19.92 6.21 -7.04
N LYS A 248 -18.97 7.04 -7.48
CA LYS A 248 -18.28 6.92 -8.78
C LYS A 248 -16.81 6.64 -8.66
N HIS A 249 -16.17 7.15 -7.60
CA HIS A 249 -14.74 7.02 -7.40
C HIS A 249 -14.39 5.66 -6.80
N GLN A 250 -13.21 5.14 -7.13
CA GLN A 250 -12.72 3.84 -6.68
C GLN A 250 -12.59 3.69 -5.17
N TYR A 251 -12.55 4.78 -4.43
CA TYR A 251 -12.59 4.72 -2.96
C TYR A 251 -13.88 4.09 -2.41
N GLY A 252 -15.02 4.27 -3.07
CA GLY A 252 -16.30 3.70 -2.67
C GLY A 252 -16.74 2.49 -3.50
N THR A 253 -16.29 2.42 -4.77
CA THR A 253 -16.71 1.34 -5.68
C THR A 253 -15.82 0.10 -5.60
N GLN A 254 -14.63 0.20 -4.93
CA GLN A 254 -13.67 -0.89 -4.81
C GLN A 254 -13.16 -0.98 -3.37
N THR A 255 -13.26 -2.15 -2.75
CA THR A 255 -12.63 -2.40 -1.45
C THR A 255 -11.20 -2.89 -1.65
N THR A 256 -10.30 -2.63 -0.70
CA THR A 256 -8.88 -3.03 -0.81
C THR A 256 -8.71 -4.54 -1.00
N ILE A 257 -9.52 -5.34 -0.33
CA ILE A 257 -9.47 -6.81 -0.44
C ILE A 257 -10.26 -7.35 -1.64
N GLY A 258 -11.01 -6.49 -2.34
CA GLY A 258 -11.86 -6.89 -3.45
C GLY A 258 -13.22 -7.46 -3.05
N THR A 259 -14.00 -7.83 -4.07
CA THR A 259 -15.30 -8.51 -3.89
C THR A 259 -15.13 -10.01 -3.84
N ILE A 260 -16.09 -10.71 -3.21
CA ILE A 260 -16.14 -12.17 -3.15
C ILE A 260 -16.19 -12.77 -4.58
N ASP A 261 -16.96 -12.14 -5.47
CA ASP A 261 -17.12 -12.64 -6.84
C ASP A 261 -15.80 -12.54 -7.64
N HIS A 262 -15.03 -11.47 -7.44
CA HIS A 262 -13.72 -11.33 -8.07
C HIS A 262 -12.68 -12.28 -7.48
N LEU A 263 -12.70 -12.51 -6.16
CA LEU A 263 -11.84 -13.51 -5.53
C LEU A 263 -12.18 -14.95 -5.97
N LYS A 264 -13.46 -15.24 -6.28
CA LYS A 264 -13.87 -16.52 -6.86
C LYS A 264 -13.54 -16.67 -8.35
N ASN A 265 -13.16 -15.58 -9.02
CA ASN A 265 -12.81 -15.55 -10.44
C ASN A 265 -11.47 -14.83 -10.68
N PRO A 266 -10.37 -15.26 -10.02
CA PRO A 266 -9.10 -14.57 -10.10
C PRO A 266 -8.49 -14.69 -11.51
N SER A 267 -7.62 -13.75 -11.86
CA SER A 267 -6.83 -13.78 -13.08
C SER A 267 -5.35 -13.55 -12.74
N ILE A 268 -4.54 -14.58 -12.93
CA ILE A 268 -3.08 -14.50 -12.77
C ILE A 268 -2.50 -13.53 -13.79
N LYS A 269 -3.03 -13.54 -15.01
CA LYS A 269 -2.64 -12.63 -16.08
C LYS A 269 -2.83 -11.16 -15.67
N LYS A 270 -3.99 -10.79 -15.12
CA LYS A 270 -4.25 -9.43 -14.67
C LYS A 270 -3.35 -9.00 -13.51
N ILE A 271 -3.00 -9.92 -12.61
CA ILE A 271 -2.03 -9.63 -11.54
C ILE A 271 -0.66 -9.33 -12.13
N LYS A 272 -0.20 -10.10 -13.11
CA LYS A 272 1.05 -9.83 -13.83
C LYS A 272 1.01 -8.50 -14.58
N GLU A 273 -0.10 -8.20 -15.28
CA GLU A 273 -0.32 -6.92 -15.95
C GLU A 273 -0.30 -5.75 -14.96
N TYR A 274 -0.89 -5.91 -13.77
CA TYR A 274 -0.86 -4.91 -12.70
C TYR A 274 0.58 -4.69 -12.20
N TYR A 275 1.32 -5.77 -11.95
CA TYR A 275 2.72 -5.71 -11.57
C TYR A 275 3.56 -4.97 -12.62
N ASP A 276 3.50 -5.41 -13.87
CA ASP A 276 4.25 -4.82 -14.99
C ASP A 276 3.98 -3.34 -15.22
N LYS A 277 2.78 -2.89 -14.86
CA LYS A 277 2.30 -1.54 -15.04
C LYS A 277 2.71 -0.59 -13.91
N TYR A 278 2.70 -1.07 -12.68
CA TYR A 278 2.84 -0.21 -11.52
C TYR A 278 4.10 -0.44 -10.69
N TYR A 279 4.70 -1.64 -10.72
CA TYR A 279 5.90 -1.98 -9.96
C TYR A 279 7.16 -1.67 -10.76
N VAL A 280 7.29 -0.40 -11.12
CA VAL A 280 8.41 0.14 -11.91
C VAL A 280 9.13 1.22 -11.10
N PRO A 281 10.46 1.36 -11.21
CA PRO A 281 11.24 2.21 -10.32
C PRO A 281 10.77 3.67 -10.29
N ASN A 282 10.32 4.23 -11.40
CA ASN A 282 9.78 5.59 -11.45
C ASN A 282 8.38 5.76 -10.79
N ASN A 283 7.78 4.66 -10.31
CA ASN A 283 6.55 4.65 -9.51
C ASN A 283 6.79 4.10 -8.09
N MET A 284 8.05 3.91 -7.72
CA MET A 284 8.44 3.34 -6.42
C MET A 284 9.32 4.29 -5.63
N ALA A 285 9.33 4.08 -4.32
CA ALA A 285 10.25 4.74 -3.41
C ALA A 285 10.82 3.74 -2.40
N ILE A 286 12.06 3.97 -1.99
CA ILE A 286 12.71 3.29 -0.87
C ILE A 286 12.94 4.30 0.23
N CYS A 287 12.48 4.00 1.45
CA CYS A 287 12.69 4.83 2.62
C CYS A 287 13.49 4.02 3.66
N ILE A 288 14.62 4.55 4.09
CA ILE A 288 15.51 3.92 5.06
C ILE A 288 15.83 4.91 6.16
N SER A 289 15.58 4.51 7.40
CA SER A 289 15.92 5.31 8.59
C SER A 289 16.60 4.44 9.64
N GLY A 290 17.74 4.89 10.15
CA GLY A 290 18.48 4.18 11.19
C GLY A 290 19.98 4.42 11.10
N ASP A 291 20.76 3.47 11.61
CA ASP A 291 22.22 3.54 11.60
C ASP A 291 22.77 3.27 10.20
N ILE A 292 22.86 4.30 9.38
CA ILE A 292 23.33 4.26 8.00
C ILE A 292 24.43 5.28 7.74
N ASP A 293 25.18 5.03 6.66
CA ASP A 293 26.02 6.02 5.98
C ASP A 293 25.34 6.38 4.66
N PHE A 294 25.04 7.64 4.47
CA PHE A 294 24.28 8.11 3.30
C PHE A 294 24.95 7.72 1.96
N ASP A 295 26.24 7.99 1.83
CA ASP A 295 26.96 7.83 0.56
C ASP A 295 27.19 6.35 0.21
N LYS A 296 27.40 5.52 1.20
CA LYS A 296 27.47 4.06 1.02
C LYS A 296 26.11 3.48 0.69
N THR A 297 25.07 3.90 1.42
CA THR A 297 23.74 3.39 1.26
C THR A 297 23.16 3.70 -0.11
N ILE A 298 23.28 4.94 -0.60
CA ILE A 298 22.75 5.29 -1.92
C ILE A 298 23.48 4.54 -3.06
N LYS A 299 24.80 4.37 -2.96
CA LYS A 299 25.58 3.59 -3.92
C LYS A 299 25.16 2.13 -3.94
N MET A 300 24.92 1.53 -2.77
CA MET A 300 24.45 0.15 -2.69
C MET A 300 23.06 0.02 -3.32
N ILE A 301 22.13 0.92 -2.99
CA ILE A 301 20.77 0.89 -3.58
C ILE A 301 20.86 1.02 -5.10
N ASP A 302 21.63 1.95 -5.63
CA ASP A 302 21.79 2.13 -7.07
C ASP A 302 22.41 0.92 -7.77
N SER A 303 23.37 0.26 -7.13
CA SER A 303 24.04 -0.93 -7.72
C SER A 303 23.09 -2.11 -7.95
N TYR A 304 22.00 -2.21 -7.18
CA TYR A 304 21.01 -3.29 -7.29
C TYR A 304 19.70 -2.79 -7.92
N PHE A 305 19.04 -1.79 -7.34
CA PHE A 305 17.76 -1.27 -7.81
C PHE A 305 17.89 -0.38 -9.05
N GLY A 306 19.05 0.24 -9.28
CA GLY A 306 19.33 1.02 -10.49
C GLY A 306 19.25 0.22 -11.79
N LYS A 307 19.33 -1.11 -11.71
CA LYS A 307 19.18 -2.04 -12.85
C LYS A 307 17.73 -2.27 -13.27
N LEU A 308 16.77 -1.92 -12.42
CA LEU A 308 15.34 -2.04 -12.76
C LEU A 308 14.98 -1.03 -13.85
N VAL A 309 14.13 -1.47 -14.78
CA VAL A 309 13.77 -0.69 -15.97
C VAL A 309 12.50 0.11 -15.71
N SER A 310 12.58 1.43 -15.94
CA SER A 310 11.42 2.33 -15.90
C SER A 310 10.49 2.07 -17.07
N LYS A 311 9.19 2.25 -16.83
CA LYS A 311 8.14 2.22 -17.86
C LYS A 311 7.19 3.40 -17.64
N PRO A 312 6.49 3.88 -18.67
CA PRO A 312 5.40 4.84 -18.47
C PRO A 312 4.34 4.27 -17.53
N VAL A 313 3.96 5.03 -16.52
CA VAL A 313 2.86 4.69 -15.63
C VAL A 313 1.61 5.44 -16.10
N PRO A 314 0.48 4.76 -16.30
CA PRO A 314 -0.75 5.44 -16.71
C PRO A 314 -1.19 6.45 -15.66
N GLU A 315 -1.64 7.61 -16.14
CA GLU A 315 -2.29 8.58 -15.28
C GLU A 315 -3.63 8.03 -14.77
N PHE A 316 -3.87 8.20 -13.46
CA PHE A 316 -5.14 7.83 -12.87
C PHE A 316 -6.15 8.93 -13.11
N VAL A 317 -7.24 8.60 -13.81
CA VAL A 317 -8.33 9.54 -14.09
C VAL A 317 -9.29 9.56 -12.90
N VAL A 318 -9.32 10.68 -12.18
CA VAL A 318 -10.18 10.88 -11.01
C VAL A 318 -11.63 11.02 -11.44
N ALA A 319 -12.49 10.08 -11.02
CA ALA A 319 -13.93 10.19 -11.23
C ALA A 319 -14.50 11.34 -10.40
N GLN A 320 -15.25 12.22 -11.08
CA GLN A 320 -15.88 13.37 -10.41
C GLN A 320 -17.17 12.94 -9.73
N GLU A 321 -17.25 13.17 -8.43
CA GLU A 321 -18.41 12.88 -7.61
C GLU A 321 -19.43 14.02 -7.67
N ASP A 322 -20.70 13.65 -7.72
CA ASP A 322 -21.78 14.64 -7.60
C ASP A 322 -21.87 15.21 -6.18
N ALA A 323 -22.40 16.44 -6.05
CA ALA A 323 -22.63 17.03 -4.74
C ALA A 323 -23.68 16.21 -3.96
N ILE A 324 -23.41 15.92 -2.70
CA ILE A 324 -24.33 15.27 -1.78
C ILE A 324 -25.36 16.34 -1.34
N LYS A 325 -26.62 16.19 -1.78
CA LYS A 325 -27.70 17.18 -1.54
C LYS A 325 -28.54 16.87 -0.30
N ALA A 326 -28.49 15.64 0.19
CA ALA A 326 -29.20 15.17 1.37
C ALA A 326 -28.38 14.08 2.07
N PRO A 327 -28.58 13.84 3.38
CA PRO A 327 -27.92 12.74 4.07
C PRO A 327 -28.22 11.39 3.39
N ILE A 328 -27.17 10.59 3.18
CA ILE A 328 -27.26 9.21 2.74
C ILE A 328 -27.16 8.36 4.01
N VAL A 329 -28.25 7.68 4.36
CA VAL A 329 -28.32 6.86 5.57
C VAL A 329 -28.16 5.39 5.18
N LYS A 330 -27.23 4.70 5.83
CA LYS A 330 -27.03 3.27 5.72
C LYS A 330 -27.06 2.65 7.12
N GLU A 331 -27.72 1.53 7.24
CA GLU A 331 -27.80 0.75 8.46
C GLU A 331 -26.95 -0.50 8.33
N VAL A 332 -26.08 -0.74 9.30
CA VAL A 332 -25.17 -1.89 9.35
C VAL A 332 -25.54 -2.70 10.59
N LEU A 333 -25.95 -3.94 10.40
CA LEU A 333 -26.28 -4.85 11.49
C LEU A 333 -25.05 -5.68 11.91
N GLY A 334 -24.86 -5.80 13.22
CA GLY A 334 -23.78 -6.58 13.81
C GLY A 334 -23.96 -6.77 15.31
N PRO A 335 -23.07 -7.57 15.94
CA PRO A 335 -23.12 -7.84 17.38
C PRO A 335 -22.56 -6.74 18.27
N ASP A 336 -21.85 -5.76 17.71
CA ASP A 336 -21.24 -4.67 18.50
C ASP A 336 -22.30 -3.69 19.05
N ALA A 337 -21.89 -2.86 20.02
CA ALA A 337 -22.74 -1.81 20.56
C ALA A 337 -23.18 -0.82 19.46
N GLU A 338 -24.38 -0.29 19.63
CA GLU A 338 -24.92 0.72 18.71
C GLU A 338 -23.98 1.92 18.60
N ASN A 339 -23.71 2.34 17.38
CA ASN A 339 -22.88 3.51 17.11
C ASN A 339 -23.40 4.28 15.90
N VAL A 340 -23.03 5.54 15.83
CA VAL A 340 -23.31 6.42 14.68
C VAL A 340 -21.99 6.93 14.13
N THR A 341 -21.76 6.72 12.82
CA THR A 341 -20.62 7.28 12.10
C THR A 341 -21.10 8.16 10.96
N ILE A 342 -20.59 9.39 10.91
CA ILE A 342 -20.97 10.40 9.91
C ILE A 342 -19.70 10.79 9.14
N GLY A 343 -19.79 10.79 7.82
CA GLY A 343 -18.72 11.23 6.93
C GLY A 343 -19.08 12.47 6.13
N PHE A 344 -18.15 13.40 6.04
CA PHE A 344 -18.26 14.59 5.19
C PHE A 344 -17.13 14.53 4.14
N ARG A 345 -17.50 14.52 2.86
CA ARG A 345 -16.54 14.49 1.76
C ARG A 345 -16.00 15.89 1.48
N GLY A 346 -14.70 15.99 1.24
CA GLY A 346 -14.00 17.18 0.78
C GLY A 346 -13.00 16.86 -0.32
N ALA A 347 -12.35 17.87 -0.81
CA ALA A 347 -11.31 17.73 -1.84
C ALA A 347 -10.04 17.04 -1.28
N GLY A 348 -9.19 16.53 -2.18
CA GLY A 348 -8.01 15.76 -1.81
C GLY A 348 -6.91 16.56 -1.11
N VAL A 349 -5.83 15.87 -0.76
CA VAL A 349 -4.71 16.37 0.07
C VAL A 349 -4.07 17.67 -0.41
N GLN A 350 -4.17 17.99 -1.70
CA GLN A 350 -3.58 19.23 -2.25
C GLN A 350 -4.48 20.46 -2.07
N SER A 351 -5.69 20.28 -1.53
CA SER A 351 -6.63 21.37 -1.33
C SER A 351 -6.55 21.96 0.07
N ARG A 352 -7.04 23.18 0.21
CA ARG A 352 -7.23 23.83 1.52
C ARG A 352 -8.24 23.08 2.40
N ASP A 353 -9.13 22.32 1.81
CA ASP A 353 -10.13 21.53 2.56
C ASP A 353 -9.46 20.51 3.48
N ALA A 354 -8.37 19.87 3.03
CA ALA A 354 -7.62 18.92 3.85
C ALA A 354 -7.06 19.58 5.12
N ASP A 355 -6.48 20.79 4.98
CA ASP A 355 -5.96 21.56 6.13
C ASP A 355 -7.10 21.97 7.07
N LEU A 356 -8.23 22.41 6.52
CA LEU A 356 -9.40 22.83 7.29
C LEU A 356 -10.03 21.63 8.03
N MET A 357 -10.13 20.48 7.40
CA MET A 357 -10.61 19.25 8.04
C MET A 357 -9.71 18.83 9.19
N TYR A 358 -8.39 18.93 9.00
CA TYR A 358 -7.43 18.65 10.07
C TYR A 358 -7.62 19.60 11.25
N LEU A 359 -7.70 20.92 10.98
CA LEU A 359 -7.90 21.91 12.03
C LEU A 359 -9.26 21.70 12.74
N LEU A 360 -10.32 21.51 12.00
CA LEU A 360 -11.66 21.26 12.53
C LEU A 360 -11.69 20.00 13.41
N SER A 361 -11.04 18.94 12.98
CA SER A 361 -10.96 17.72 13.78
C SER A 361 -10.31 17.97 15.14
N LYS A 362 -9.27 18.83 15.21
CA LYS A 362 -8.59 19.17 16.48
C LYS A 362 -9.43 20.06 17.39
N ILE A 363 -10.29 20.92 16.83
CA ILE A 363 -11.24 21.72 17.59
C ILE A 363 -12.36 20.82 18.17
N LEU A 364 -12.84 19.86 17.38
CA LEU A 364 -13.89 18.94 17.81
C LEU A 364 -13.38 17.86 18.76
N TYR A 365 -12.24 17.25 18.43
CA TYR A 365 -11.67 16.13 19.17
C TYR A 365 -10.14 16.14 19.11
N ASN A 366 -9.47 16.23 20.25
CA ASN A 366 -8.02 16.17 20.36
C ASN A 366 -7.55 15.22 21.49
N GLY A 367 -8.48 14.51 22.13
CA GLY A 367 -8.22 13.58 23.23
C GLY A 367 -8.07 14.26 24.60
N THR A 368 -8.30 15.57 24.72
CA THR A 368 -8.11 16.31 25.97
C THR A 368 -9.15 17.40 26.19
N ALA A 369 -9.26 18.34 25.26
CA ALA A 369 -10.04 19.58 25.43
C ALA A 369 -10.82 19.98 24.16
N GLY A 370 -10.99 19.08 23.21
CA GLY A 370 -11.89 19.27 22.08
C GLY A 370 -13.33 19.33 22.54
N LEU A 371 -14.18 19.87 21.70
CA LEU A 371 -15.59 20.04 22.03
C LEU A 371 -16.28 18.71 22.41
N TYR A 372 -15.96 17.63 21.70
CA TYR A 372 -16.47 16.27 22.00
C TYR A 372 -15.84 15.70 23.27
N ASP A 373 -14.53 15.96 23.50
CA ASP A 373 -13.88 15.56 24.73
C ASP A 373 -14.59 16.15 25.96
N LEU A 374 -14.89 17.45 25.92
CA LEU A 374 -15.48 18.18 27.05
C LEU A 374 -16.99 17.90 27.21
N LYS A 375 -17.74 17.79 26.09
CA LYS A 375 -19.21 17.81 26.14
C LYS A 375 -19.85 16.45 26.00
N LEU A 376 -19.14 15.48 25.52
CA LEU A 376 -19.62 14.11 25.33
C LEU A 376 -18.85 13.12 26.21
N ASN A 377 -17.52 13.04 26.03
CA ASN A 377 -16.72 12.04 26.70
C ASN A 377 -16.54 12.31 28.20
N GLN A 378 -16.18 13.52 28.62
CA GLN A 378 -16.00 13.87 30.04
C GLN A 378 -17.32 13.93 30.79
N GLU A 379 -18.41 14.38 30.14
CA GLU A 379 -19.73 14.35 30.71
C GLU A 379 -20.39 12.96 30.67
N GLN A 380 -19.69 11.94 30.15
CA GLN A 380 -20.16 10.54 30.03
C GLN A 380 -21.55 10.40 29.37
N LYS A 381 -21.83 11.23 28.36
CA LYS A 381 -23.08 11.15 27.59
C LYS A 381 -23.06 10.04 26.55
N VAL A 382 -21.88 9.59 26.17
CA VAL A 382 -21.59 8.51 25.25
C VAL A 382 -20.42 7.69 25.81
N ILE A 383 -20.24 6.48 25.29
CA ILE A 383 -19.08 5.64 25.66
C ILE A 383 -17.80 6.25 25.10
N ASP A 384 -17.86 6.66 23.81
CA ASP A 384 -16.77 7.35 23.13
C ASP A 384 -17.32 8.21 22.00
N ALA A 385 -16.77 9.41 21.82
CA ALA A 385 -17.02 10.27 20.68
C ALA A 385 -15.69 10.72 20.08
N TYR A 386 -15.56 10.68 18.77
CA TYR A 386 -14.33 10.99 18.06
C TYR A 386 -14.57 11.81 16.79
N CYS A 387 -13.52 12.50 16.37
CA CYS A 387 -13.47 13.18 15.07
C CYS A 387 -12.07 13.10 14.52
N PHE A 388 -11.92 12.61 13.30
CA PHE A 388 -10.63 12.58 12.62
C PHE A 388 -10.75 12.81 11.11
N PRO A 389 -9.76 13.44 10.48
CA PRO A 389 -9.72 13.58 9.04
C PRO A 389 -9.11 12.32 8.43
N TYR A 390 -9.69 11.81 7.36
CA TYR A 390 -9.12 10.77 6.53
C TYR A 390 -8.72 11.40 5.19
N ILE A 391 -7.45 11.79 5.09
CA ILE A 391 -6.93 12.57 3.97
C ILE A 391 -6.34 11.62 2.95
N LEU A 392 -6.90 11.63 1.73
CA LEU A 392 -6.43 10.89 0.58
C LEU A 392 -6.04 11.87 -0.55
N ARG A 393 -5.44 11.34 -1.61
CA ARG A 393 -4.93 12.15 -2.70
C ARG A 393 -6.03 12.86 -3.49
N ASP A 394 -7.07 12.11 -3.87
CA ASP A 394 -8.09 12.58 -4.81
C ASP A 394 -9.27 13.25 -4.07
N TYR A 395 -9.65 12.70 -2.93
CA TYR A 395 -10.67 13.21 -2.02
C TYR A 395 -10.22 13.03 -0.57
N SER A 396 -10.87 13.76 0.33
CA SER A 396 -10.70 13.62 1.77
C SER A 396 -12.05 13.46 2.45
N MET A 397 -12.03 12.99 3.69
CA MET A 397 -13.22 12.89 4.52
C MET A 397 -12.93 13.43 5.91
N LEU A 398 -13.92 14.09 6.52
CA LEU A 398 -13.98 14.26 7.96
C LEU A 398 -14.93 13.19 8.50
N ILE A 399 -14.45 12.33 9.38
CA ILE A 399 -15.22 11.27 10.01
C ILE A 399 -15.49 11.64 11.45
N VAL A 400 -16.76 11.56 11.82
CA VAL A 400 -17.26 11.84 13.17
C VAL A 400 -18.03 10.62 13.64
N GLY A 401 -17.82 10.20 14.87
CA GLY A 401 -18.56 9.05 15.40
C GLY A 401 -18.79 9.16 16.89
N ALA A 402 -19.78 8.40 17.35
CA ALA A 402 -20.08 8.20 18.77
C ALA A 402 -20.72 6.82 18.98
N SER A 403 -20.45 6.21 20.14
CA SER A 403 -21.04 4.94 20.61
C SER A 403 -21.56 5.05 22.04
#